data_a3533446ec0ddfb6a983d6a60f9da80d
#
_entry.id   a3533446ec0ddfb6a983d6a60f9da80d
#
_cell.length_a   1.000
_cell.length_b   1.000
_cell.length_c   1.000
_cell.angle_alpha   90.00
_cell.angle_beta   90.00
_cell.angle_gamma   90.00
#
_symmetry.space_group_name_H-M   'P 1'
#
loop_
_entity.id
_entity.type
_entity.pdbx_description
1 polymer ?
#
loop_
_entity_poly.entity_id
_entity_poly.type
_entity_poly.pdbx_seq_one_letter_code
_entity_poly.pdbx_strand_id
1 'polypeptide(L)'
;MTPEERLHNGSRAKEILENEQFQAAFDSIEKEVIDQWTNSPARDQAGREKCWEYLMLLRKVKTHLTTTLETGKLAQLELQHQQTMWDRARGMFSPD
;
A
#
# COMPACT_ATOMS: atom_id res chain seq x y z
N MET A 1 -14.90 6.71 5.92
CA MET A 1 -14.61 6.40 4.49
C MET A 1 -15.53 5.28 4.02
N THR A 2 -16.22 5.50 2.91
CA THR A 2 -17.14 4.53 2.35
C THR A 2 -16.38 3.36 1.69
N PRO A 3 -17.03 2.19 1.48
CA PRO A 3 -16.41 1.10 0.72
C PRO A 3 -15.97 1.51 -0.67
N GLU A 4 -16.76 2.36 -1.35
CA GLU A 4 -16.43 2.86 -2.69
C GLU A 4 -15.18 3.74 -2.68
N GLU A 5 -15.02 4.59 -1.67
CA GLU A 5 -13.83 5.42 -1.52
C GLU A 5 -12.60 4.58 -1.23
N ARG A 6 -12.72 3.55 -0.37
CA ARG A 6 -11.62 2.63 -0.08
C ARG A 6 -11.21 1.82 -1.31
N LEU A 7 -12.19 1.38 -2.11
CA LEU A 7 -11.92 0.69 -3.36
C LEU A 7 -11.17 1.59 -4.34
N HIS A 8 -11.62 2.84 -4.50
CA HIS A 8 -10.97 3.82 -5.37
C HIS A 8 -9.53 4.10 -4.91
N ASN A 9 -9.33 4.34 -3.62
CA ASN A 9 -7.99 4.61 -3.07
C ASN A 9 -7.07 3.39 -3.21
N GLY A 10 -7.60 2.18 -3.03
CA GLY A 10 -6.85 0.95 -3.23
C GLY A 10 -6.40 0.78 -4.67
N SER A 11 -7.26 1.10 -5.63
CA SER A 11 -6.94 1.08 -7.05
C SER A 11 -5.82 2.07 -7.40
N ARG A 12 -5.87 3.27 -6.83
CA ARG A 12 -4.82 4.29 -7.01
C ARG A 12 -3.50 3.84 -6.38
N ALA A 13 -3.55 3.26 -5.18
CA ALA A 13 -2.35 2.73 -4.52
C ALA A 13 -1.70 1.62 -5.35
N LYS A 14 -2.51 0.75 -5.95
CA LYS A 14 -2.03 -0.30 -6.84
C LYS A 14 -1.31 0.28 -8.05
N GLU A 15 -1.88 1.29 -8.68
CA GLU A 15 -1.25 1.98 -9.83
C GLU A 15 0.13 2.52 -9.46
N ILE A 16 0.25 3.13 -8.27
CA ILE A 16 1.53 3.67 -7.78
C ILE A 16 2.53 2.53 -7.54
N LEU A 17 2.12 1.48 -6.83
CA LEU A 17 2.99 0.35 -6.49
C LEU A 17 3.47 -0.42 -7.73
N GLU A 18 2.66 -0.48 -8.79
CA GLU A 18 3.00 -1.14 -10.05
C GLU A 18 3.72 -0.23 -11.03
N ASN A 19 3.83 1.06 -10.74
CA ASN A 19 4.50 2.01 -11.62
C ASN A 19 6.00 1.75 -11.61
N GLU A 20 6.57 1.52 -12.80
CA GLU A 20 7.99 1.19 -12.95
C GLU A 20 8.91 2.30 -12.46
N GLN A 21 8.56 3.56 -12.68
CA GLN A 21 9.35 4.70 -12.23
C GLN A 21 9.32 4.82 -10.71
N PHE A 22 8.17 4.57 -10.11
CA PHE A 22 8.07 4.56 -8.64
C PHE A 22 8.93 3.46 -8.03
N GLN A 23 8.85 2.24 -8.59
CA GLN A 23 9.66 1.10 -8.12
C GLN A 23 11.15 1.39 -8.26
N ALA A 24 11.56 1.91 -9.41
CA ALA A 24 12.98 2.22 -9.68
C ALA A 24 13.50 3.31 -8.74
N ALA A 25 12.72 4.37 -8.54
CA ALA A 25 13.10 5.45 -7.63
C ALA A 25 13.20 4.94 -6.19
N PHE A 26 12.23 4.14 -5.76
CA PHE A 26 12.20 3.60 -4.39
C PHE A 26 13.39 2.67 -4.14
N ASP A 27 13.67 1.75 -5.06
CA ASP A 27 14.78 0.82 -4.96
C ASP A 27 16.13 1.55 -4.99
N SER A 28 16.25 2.58 -5.82
CA SER A 28 17.46 3.40 -5.92
C SER A 28 17.75 4.13 -4.61
N ILE A 29 16.74 4.75 -4.01
CA ILE A 29 16.90 5.47 -2.74
C ILE A 29 17.21 4.50 -1.60
N GLU A 30 16.53 3.36 -1.55
CA GLU A 30 16.78 2.33 -0.54
C GLU A 30 18.22 1.83 -0.62
N LYS A 31 18.70 1.54 -1.81
CA LYS A 31 20.08 1.12 -2.04
C LYS A 31 21.07 2.19 -1.61
N GLU A 32 20.81 3.44 -1.94
CA GLU A 32 21.68 4.56 -1.56
C GLU A 32 21.79 4.68 -0.04
N VAL A 33 20.69 4.56 0.69
CA VAL A 33 20.67 4.62 2.16
C VAL A 33 21.44 3.44 2.74
N ILE A 34 21.25 2.23 2.23
CA ILE A 34 21.95 1.02 2.68
C ILE A 34 23.45 1.15 2.40
N ASP A 35 23.84 1.65 1.24
CA ASP A 35 25.25 1.86 0.88
C ASP A 35 25.91 2.88 1.82
N GLN A 36 25.24 3.97 2.14
CA GLN A 36 25.73 4.95 3.10
C GLN A 36 25.91 4.35 4.50
N TRP A 37 24.95 3.54 4.92
CA TRP A 37 25.03 2.86 6.22
C TRP A 37 26.21 1.88 6.25
N THR A 38 26.31 1.03 5.23
CA THR A 38 27.36 0.02 5.12
C THR A 38 28.76 0.65 5.11
N ASN A 39 28.92 1.79 4.46
CA ASN A 39 30.17 2.48 4.31
C ASN A 39 30.45 3.52 5.41
N SER A 40 29.54 3.68 6.37
CA SER A 40 29.74 4.63 7.46
C SER A 40 30.84 4.15 8.42
N PRO A 41 31.67 5.07 8.97
CA PRO A 41 32.67 4.70 9.97
C PRO A 41 32.00 4.10 11.21
N ALA A 42 32.65 3.12 11.83
CA ALA A 42 32.10 2.44 13.01
C ALA A 42 31.78 3.42 14.16
N ARG A 43 32.51 4.51 14.26
CA ARG A 43 32.34 5.54 15.29
C ARG A 43 31.26 6.58 14.97
N ASP A 44 30.72 6.58 13.72
CA ASP A 44 29.70 7.54 13.30
C ASP A 44 28.30 7.00 13.63
N GLN A 45 28.00 6.94 14.92
CA GLN A 45 26.72 6.46 15.40
C GLN A 45 25.56 7.33 14.93
N ALA A 46 25.75 8.65 14.97
CA ALA A 46 24.70 9.59 14.55
C ALA A 46 24.33 9.42 13.07
N GLY A 47 25.34 9.21 12.20
CA GLY A 47 25.12 8.95 10.78
C GLY A 47 24.37 7.64 10.53
N ARG A 48 24.73 6.58 11.27
CA ARG A 48 24.04 5.29 11.16
C ARG A 48 22.60 5.37 11.64
N GLU A 49 22.33 6.12 12.71
CA GLU A 49 20.96 6.33 13.20
C GLU A 49 20.11 7.05 12.16
N LYS A 50 20.66 8.06 11.48
CA LYS A 50 19.95 8.75 10.40
C LYS A 50 19.64 7.82 9.23
N CYS A 51 20.57 6.98 8.83
CA CYS A 51 20.34 5.98 7.78
C CYS A 51 19.21 5.04 8.15
N TRP A 52 19.19 4.58 9.40
CA TRP A 52 18.13 3.73 9.90
C TRP A 52 16.77 4.45 9.87
N GLU A 53 16.71 5.69 10.31
CA GLU A 53 15.49 6.51 10.28
C GLU A 53 14.98 6.69 8.86
N TYR A 54 15.85 7.00 7.91
CA TYR A 54 15.46 7.14 6.50
C TYR A 54 14.92 5.83 5.92
N LEU A 55 15.59 4.72 6.22
CA LEU A 55 15.13 3.41 5.76
C LEU A 55 13.76 3.05 6.32
N MET A 56 13.55 3.32 7.61
CA MET A 56 12.24 3.09 8.24
C MET A 56 11.16 3.97 7.64
N LEU A 57 11.48 5.23 7.32
CA LEU A 57 10.53 6.14 6.68
C LEU A 57 10.15 5.66 5.28
N LEU A 58 11.11 5.22 4.48
CA LEU A 58 10.86 4.64 3.16
C LEU A 58 9.93 3.43 3.25
N ARG A 59 10.22 2.52 4.17
CA ARG A 59 9.40 1.33 4.39
C ARG A 59 7.99 1.69 4.85
N LYS A 60 7.86 2.72 5.66
CA LYS A 60 6.56 3.21 6.12
C LYS A 60 5.69 3.71 4.97
N VAL A 61 6.28 4.45 4.02
CA VAL A 61 5.56 4.92 2.82
C VAL A 61 5.05 3.71 2.02
N LYS A 62 5.90 2.74 1.77
CA LYS A 62 5.52 1.54 1.01
C LYS A 62 4.45 0.73 1.72
N THR A 63 4.58 0.56 3.03
CA THR A 63 3.59 -0.14 3.86
C THR A 63 2.24 0.57 3.83
N HIS A 64 2.23 1.91 3.86
CA HIS A 64 1.00 2.68 3.78
C HIS A 64 0.27 2.42 2.46
N LEU A 65 0.99 2.43 1.34
CA LEU A 65 0.42 2.13 0.03
C LEU A 65 -0.10 0.69 -0.06
N THR A 66 0.66 -0.27 0.46
CA THR A 66 0.26 -1.68 0.49
C THR A 66 -1.00 -1.88 1.33
N THR A 67 -1.06 -1.23 2.50
CA THR A 67 -2.24 -1.29 3.37
C THR A 67 -3.47 -0.69 2.69
N THR A 68 -3.29 0.44 1.99
CA THR A 68 -4.38 1.08 1.24
C THR A 68 -4.90 0.17 0.13
N LEU A 69 -4.00 -0.52 -0.57
CA LEU A 69 -4.37 -1.49 -1.61
C LEU A 69 -5.17 -2.65 -1.00
N GLU A 70 -4.71 -3.22 0.09
CA GLU A 70 -5.37 -4.34 0.77
C GLU A 70 -6.73 -3.94 1.32
N THR A 71 -6.85 -2.75 1.89
CA THR A 71 -8.11 -2.19 2.35
C THR A 71 -9.10 -2.06 1.19
N GLY A 72 -8.63 -1.65 0.02
CA GLY A 72 -9.44 -1.60 -1.19
C GLY A 72 -9.93 -2.98 -1.65
N LYS A 73 -9.08 -4.00 -1.55
CA LYS A 73 -9.49 -5.38 -1.87
C LYS A 73 -10.58 -5.88 -0.94
N LEU A 74 -10.47 -5.59 0.35
CA LEU A 74 -11.50 -5.95 1.33
C LEU A 74 -12.80 -5.19 1.06
N ALA A 75 -12.73 -3.92 0.69
CA ALA A 75 -13.90 -3.12 0.31
C ALA A 75 -14.58 -3.69 -0.94
N GLN A 76 -13.81 -4.18 -1.90
CA GLN A 76 -14.36 -4.84 -3.09
C GLN A 76 -15.15 -6.08 -2.73
N LEU A 77 -14.62 -6.91 -1.82
CA LEU A 77 -15.33 -8.10 -1.33
C LEU A 77 -16.61 -7.73 -0.58
N GLU A 78 -16.56 -6.67 0.23
CA GLU A 78 -17.73 -6.15 0.94
C GLU A 78 -18.82 -5.73 -0.01
N LEU A 79 -18.46 -4.98 -1.07
CA LEU A 79 -19.42 -4.54 -2.09
C LEU A 79 -19.99 -5.72 -2.87
N GLN A 80 -19.18 -6.71 -3.21
CA GLN A 80 -19.64 -7.92 -3.87
C GLN A 80 -20.62 -8.70 -2.99
N HIS A 81 -20.33 -8.77 -1.68
CA HIS A 81 -21.23 -9.42 -0.74
C HIS A 81 -22.58 -8.70 -0.64
N GLN A 82 -22.56 -7.38 -0.56
CA GLN A 82 -23.78 -6.56 -0.54
C GLN A 82 -24.58 -6.79 -1.82
N GLN A 83 -23.94 -6.83 -2.97
CA GLN A 83 -24.61 -7.09 -4.26
C GLN A 83 -25.25 -8.48 -4.27
N THR A 84 -24.56 -9.48 -3.78
CA THR A 84 -25.07 -10.86 -3.69
C THR A 84 -26.32 -10.92 -2.79
N MET A 85 -26.29 -10.23 -1.66
CA MET A 85 -27.43 -10.17 -0.74
C MET A 85 -28.64 -9.48 -1.40
N TRP A 86 -28.39 -8.41 -2.13
CA TRP A 86 -29.44 -7.71 -2.90
C TRP A 86 -30.08 -8.62 -3.95
N ASP A 87 -29.24 -9.34 -4.71
CA ASP A 87 -29.71 -10.24 -5.76
C ASP A 87 -30.56 -11.38 -5.19
N ARG A 88 -30.15 -11.92 -4.04
CA ARG A 88 -30.93 -12.94 -3.32
C ARG A 88 -32.26 -12.39 -2.84
N ALA A 89 -32.27 -11.19 -2.25
CA ALA A 89 -33.47 -10.54 -1.78
C ALA A 89 -34.43 -10.29 -2.94
N ARG A 90 -33.92 -9.85 -4.08
CA ARG A 90 -34.68 -9.62 -5.29
C ARG A 90 -35.32 -10.89 -5.82
N GLY A 91 -34.54 -11.98 -5.81
CA GLY A 91 -35.04 -13.30 -6.22
C GLY A 91 -36.15 -13.84 -5.33
N MET A 92 -36.11 -13.53 -4.03
CA MET A 92 -37.17 -13.93 -3.08
C MET A 92 -38.48 -13.21 -3.31
N PHE A 93 -38.44 -11.99 -3.83
CA PHE A 93 -39.66 -11.17 -4.05
C PHE A 93 -40.11 -11.14 -5.51
N SER A 94 -39.36 -11.78 -6.40
CA SER A 94 -39.70 -11.81 -7.82
C SER A 94 -40.77 -12.89 -8.06
N PRO A 95 -41.96 -12.51 -8.52
CA PRO A 95 -42.95 -13.51 -8.91
C PRO A 95 -42.57 -14.12 -10.25
N ASP A 96 -42.60 -15.40 -10.32
CA ASP A 96 -42.40 -16.14 -11.58
C ASP A 96 -43.68 -16.68 -12.14
#